data_d4372897d28c21d9097d470ca5435e01
#
_entry.id   d4372897d28c21d9097d470ca5435e01
#
_cell.length_a   1.000
_cell.length_b   1.000
_cell.length_c   1.000
_cell.angle_alpha   90.00
_cell.angle_beta   90.00
_cell.angle_gamma   90.00
#
_symmetry.space_group_name_H-M   'P 1'
#
loop_
_entity.id
_entity.type
_entity.pdbx_description
1 polymer ?
#
loop_
_entity_poly.entity_id
_entity_poly.type
_entity_poly.pdbx_seq_one_letter_code
_entity_poly.pdbx_strand_id
1 'polypeptide(L)'
;MSGDHRPDERQSAELVPLYAEHWRRAPFEEISDRCTGAAAGCAALRSLSYFNNGVVDFVIRPADAPALPGGRELDLPIDVESRPGHQLVLSMETFDKALGPLLTGALMRTVVATPTGGLYCGRVKEQQHIVGITLRGDGVDAMDDTLNELVTDIRVHVLNRSDENPGGVPDQPYHAPDGSQELHFTAGSRVDEPMVARLRGLWQRHLNPVDLQYLAYYENWHLACVGDAFDDSRIGKRFLNIKPSARRRKYRDVADQLRDDIARLRDMLQLVSREPMNRLVLDVEEGAVYFHWLPGGRSGDFVCGVTLDQHEVGNAERRLREVLSELPRKVPRPRSVRW
;
A
#
# COMPACT_ATOMS: atom_id res chain seq x y z
N MET A 1 -20.57 -35.37 -20.45
CA MET A 1 -20.81 -34.07 -21.07
C MET A 1 -19.65 -33.17 -20.60
N SER A 2 -18.60 -33.14 -21.43
CA SER A 2 -17.40 -32.34 -21.19
C SER A 2 -17.70 -30.89 -21.53
N GLY A 3 -17.71 -30.01 -20.52
CA GLY A 3 -17.77 -28.57 -20.69
C GLY A 3 -16.40 -28.07 -21.09
N ASP A 4 -16.29 -27.66 -22.33
CA ASP A 4 -15.15 -27.02 -22.95
C ASP A 4 -14.97 -25.61 -22.34
N HIS A 5 -14.09 -25.49 -21.38
CA HIS A 5 -13.68 -24.20 -20.81
C HIS A 5 -12.70 -23.58 -21.82
N ARG A 6 -13.22 -22.86 -22.81
CA ARG A 6 -12.42 -21.96 -23.63
C ARG A 6 -11.88 -20.85 -22.71
N PRO A 7 -10.57 -20.60 -22.67
CA PRO A 7 -10.04 -19.41 -22.05
C PRO A 7 -10.60 -18.19 -22.79
N ASP A 8 -11.08 -17.23 -22.04
CA ASP A 8 -11.64 -15.96 -22.49
C ASP A 8 -10.58 -15.23 -23.33
N GLU A 9 -10.61 -15.37 -24.64
CA GLU A 9 -9.83 -14.57 -25.59
C GLU A 9 -10.35 -13.10 -25.53
N ARG A 10 -9.97 -12.39 -24.46
CA ARG A 10 -10.12 -10.92 -24.50
C ARG A 10 -9.15 -10.40 -25.54
N GLN A 11 -9.69 -9.92 -26.66
CA GLN A 11 -9.00 -9.07 -27.60
C GLN A 11 -8.21 -8.06 -26.80
N SER A 12 -6.88 -8.01 -27.00
CA SER A 12 -6.01 -7.01 -26.37
C SER A 12 -6.57 -5.63 -26.74
N ALA A 13 -7.15 -4.93 -25.75
CA ALA A 13 -7.68 -3.60 -25.96
C ALA A 13 -6.54 -2.71 -26.50
N GLU A 14 -6.82 -1.96 -27.56
CA GLU A 14 -5.86 -1.00 -28.10
C GLU A 14 -5.52 0.02 -27.03
N LEU A 15 -4.23 0.17 -26.71
CA LEU A 15 -3.75 1.14 -25.74
C LEU A 15 -3.47 2.48 -26.41
N VAL A 16 -3.93 3.56 -25.79
CA VAL A 16 -3.71 4.92 -26.28
C VAL A 16 -2.85 5.69 -25.29
N PRO A 17 -1.64 6.09 -25.68
CA PRO A 17 -0.85 7.03 -24.91
C PRO A 17 -1.35 8.46 -25.12
N LEU A 18 -1.57 9.17 -24.02
CA LEU A 18 -1.87 10.61 -23.97
C LEU A 18 -0.63 11.32 -23.46
N TYR A 19 -0.05 12.19 -24.26
CA TYR A 19 1.16 12.94 -23.89
C TYR A 19 0.81 14.38 -23.51
N ALA A 20 1.50 14.91 -22.51
CA ALA A 20 1.41 16.31 -22.16
C ALA A 20 2.08 17.21 -23.21
N GLU A 21 1.66 18.48 -23.32
CA GLU A 21 2.23 19.42 -24.29
C GLU A 21 3.74 19.65 -24.14
N HIS A 22 4.24 19.58 -22.91
CA HIS A 22 5.67 19.73 -22.60
C HIS A 22 6.49 18.48 -22.85
N TRP A 23 5.84 17.33 -23.12
CA TRP A 23 6.51 16.05 -23.35
C TRP A 23 7.54 16.15 -24.47
N ARG A 24 8.72 15.61 -24.23
CA ARG A 24 9.77 15.43 -25.23
C ARG A 24 10.13 13.95 -25.28
N ARG A 25 10.04 13.36 -26.45
CA ARG A 25 10.25 11.93 -26.66
C ARG A 25 11.59 11.46 -26.15
N ALA A 26 12.68 12.15 -26.52
CA ALA A 26 13.98 11.91 -25.93
C ALA A 26 14.18 12.79 -24.67
N PRO A 27 14.65 12.26 -23.52
CA PRO A 27 15.25 10.96 -23.29
C PRO A 27 14.31 9.89 -22.72
N PHE A 28 13.00 10.10 -22.67
CA PHE A 28 12.05 9.26 -21.91
C PHE A 28 11.30 8.24 -22.78
N GLU A 29 11.70 8.06 -24.04
CA GLU A 29 11.03 7.11 -24.96
C GLU A 29 11.07 5.67 -24.41
N GLU A 30 12.22 5.22 -23.93
CA GLU A 30 12.36 3.87 -23.37
C GLU A 30 11.46 3.64 -22.14
N ILE A 31 11.29 4.65 -21.29
CA ILE A 31 10.37 4.57 -20.14
C ILE A 31 8.93 4.42 -20.63
N SER A 32 8.53 5.21 -21.62
CA SER A 32 7.18 5.15 -22.22
C SER A 32 6.89 3.79 -22.84
N ASP A 33 7.86 3.21 -23.56
CA ASP A 33 7.73 1.90 -24.21
C ASP A 33 7.57 0.78 -23.17
N ARG A 34 8.37 0.79 -22.09
CA ARG A 34 8.25 -0.16 -20.99
C ARG A 34 6.92 -0.03 -20.27
N CYS A 35 6.46 1.20 -20.01
CA CYS A 35 5.16 1.46 -19.41
C CYS A 35 4.02 0.94 -20.32
N THR A 36 4.13 1.10 -21.63
CA THR A 36 3.15 0.58 -22.58
C THR A 36 3.12 -0.94 -22.59
N GLY A 37 4.29 -1.59 -22.55
CA GLY A 37 4.41 -3.04 -22.45
C GLY A 37 3.79 -3.60 -21.17
N ALA A 38 4.06 -2.98 -20.02
CA ALA A 38 3.48 -3.37 -18.74
C ALA A 38 1.95 -3.17 -18.71
N ALA A 39 1.46 -2.06 -19.25
CA ALA A 39 0.02 -1.80 -19.37
C ALA A 39 -0.68 -2.81 -20.27
N ALA A 40 -0.05 -3.25 -21.35
CA ALA A 40 -0.58 -4.30 -22.24
C ALA A 40 -0.63 -5.67 -21.56
N GLY A 41 0.32 -5.96 -20.68
CA GLY A 41 0.40 -7.23 -19.94
C GLY A 41 -0.54 -7.34 -18.75
N CYS A 42 -1.11 -6.24 -18.25
CA CYS A 42 -1.92 -6.20 -17.03
C CYS A 42 -3.38 -5.84 -17.30
N ALA A 43 -4.24 -6.84 -17.45
CA ALA A 43 -5.67 -6.64 -17.68
C ALA A 43 -6.41 -5.97 -16.49
N ALA A 44 -5.80 -5.93 -15.31
CA ALA A 44 -6.35 -5.25 -14.15
C ALA A 44 -6.12 -3.73 -14.21
N LEU A 45 -5.14 -3.27 -14.97
CA LEU A 45 -4.74 -1.87 -15.05
C LEU A 45 -5.72 -1.07 -15.91
N ARG A 46 -6.39 -0.09 -15.30
CA ARG A 46 -7.28 0.86 -15.97
C ARG A 46 -6.49 1.97 -16.67
N SER A 47 -5.47 2.47 -15.99
CA SER A 47 -4.55 3.47 -16.55
C SER A 47 -3.21 3.46 -15.79
N LEU A 48 -2.17 3.85 -16.51
CA LEU A 48 -0.82 4.06 -16.01
C LEU A 48 -0.38 5.47 -16.35
N SER A 49 0.14 6.21 -15.40
CA SER A 49 0.64 7.57 -15.56
C SER A 49 2.08 7.68 -15.10
N TYR A 50 2.90 8.45 -15.82
CA TYR A 50 4.24 8.80 -15.41
C TYR A 50 4.32 10.27 -15.02
N PHE A 51 4.87 10.54 -13.84
CA PHE A 51 5.03 11.87 -13.27
C PHE A 51 6.50 12.22 -13.12
N ASN A 52 6.84 13.45 -13.47
CA ASN A 52 8.17 14.03 -13.31
C ASN A 52 8.03 15.40 -12.63
N ASN A 53 8.69 15.58 -11.47
CA ASN A 53 8.56 16.79 -10.65
C ASN A 53 7.09 17.14 -10.31
N GLY A 54 6.28 16.11 -10.03
CA GLY A 54 4.86 16.29 -9.71
C GLY A 54 3.96 16.63 -10.91
N VAL A 55 4.51 16.73 -12.13
CA VAL A 55 3.75 17.02 -13.37
C VAL A 55 3.63 15.73 -14.18
N VAL A 56 2.45 15.46 -14.74
CA VAL A 56 2.24 14.31 -15.61
C VAL A 56 2.93 14.52 -16.96
N ASP A 57 3.75 13.56 -17.37
CA ASP A 57 4.38 13.54 -18.68
C ASP A 57 3.51 12.79 -19.71
N PHE A 58 2.96 11.63 -19.30
CA PHE A 58 2.04 10.85 -20.13
C PHE A 58 1.10 9.98 -19.30
N VAL A 59 0.01 9.57 -19.93
CA VAL A 59 -0.96 8.58 -19.43
C VAL A 59 -1.19 7.53 -20.50
N ILE A 60 -1.15 6.25 -20.14
CA ILE A 60 -1.47 5.11 -21.00
C ILE A 60 -2.78 4.50 -20.50
N ARG A 61 -3.75 4.30 -21.38
CA ARG A 61 -5.04 3.69 -21.06
C ARG A 61 -5.63 2.93 -22.25
N PRO A 62 -6.57 2.00 -22.06
CA PRO A 62 -7.35 1.43 -23.17
C PRO A 62 -8.14 2.52 -23.90
N ALA A 63 -8.22 2.40 -25.24
CA ALA A 63 -8.91 3.37 -26.11
C ALA A 63 -10.40 3.49 -25.79
N ASP A 64 -11.04 2.36 -25.45
CA ASP A 64 -12.46 2.23 -25.13
C ASP A 64 -12.79 2.49 -23.64
N ALA A 65 -11.78 2.76 -22.83
CA ALA A 65 -12.00 2.98 -21.40
C ALA A 65 -12.81 4.28 -21.17
N PRO A 66 -13.91 4.21 -20.40
CA PRO A 66 -14.68 5.39 -20.06
C PRO A 66 -13.83 6.38 -19.27
N ALA A 67 -14.05 7.69 -19.45
CA ALA A 67 -13.34 8.71 -18.68
C ALA A 67 -13.60 8.55 -17.18
N LEU A 68 -12.59 8.88 -16.36
CA LEU A 68 -12.77 8.93 -14.91
C LEU A 68 -13.80 10.03 -14.54
N PRO A 69 -14.58 9.81 -13.45
CA PRO A 69 -15.56 10.80 -13.02
C PRO A 69 -14.91 12.11 -12.59
N GLY A 70 -15.62 13.23 -12.77
CA GLY A 70 -15.21 14.55 -12.27
C GLY A 70 -14.46 15.43 -13.29
N GLY A 71 -14.31 15.01 -14.55
CA GLY A 71 -13.84 15.86 -15.64
C GLY A 71 -14.86 16.98 -15.96
N ARG A 72 -14.35 18.18 -16.28
CA ARG A 72 -15.15 19.28 -16.84
C ARG A 72 -15.07 19.24 -18.35
N GLU A 73 -16.05 19.82 -19.03
CA GLU A 73 -16.12 19.84 -20.51
C GLU A 73 -14.88 20.47 -21.18
N LEU A 74 -14.18 21.36 -20.47
CA LEU A 74 -12.97 22.04 -20.93
C LEU A 74 -11.67 21.39 -20.46
N ASP A 75 -11.72 20.36 -19.62
CA ASP A 75 -10.52 19.68 -19.13
C ASP A 75 -9.91 18.83 -20.27
N LEU A 76 -8.59 18.90 -20.45
CA LEU A 76 -7.89 17.99 -21.35
C LEU A 76 -8.03 16.53 -20.87
N PRO A 77 -8.16 15.55 -21.75
CA PRO A 77 -8.28 14.14 -21.36
C PRO A 77 -7.15 13.68 -20.42
N ILE A 78 -5.91 14.14 -20.63
CA ILE A 78 -4.77 13.81 -19.79
C ILE A 78 -4.93 14.35 -18.36
N ASP A 79 -5.49 15.54 -18.17
CA ASP A 79 -5.67 16.15 -16.85
C ASP A 79 -6.73 15.39 -16.02
N VAL A 80 -7.80 14.93 -16.69
CA VAL A 80 -8.83 14.13 -16.03
C VAL A 80 -8.29 12.78 -15.59
N GLU A 81 -7.58 12.09 -16.47
CA GLU A 81 -7.03 10.76 -16.23
C GLU A 81 -5.89 10.77 -15.20
N SER A 82 -5.07 11.82 -15.15
CA SER A 82 -3.94 11.94 -14.23
C SER A 82 -4.30 12.48 -12.86
N ARG A 83 -5.48 13.08 -12.66
CA ARG A 83 -5.88 13.76 -11.42
C ARG A 83 -5.75 12.90 -10.16
N PRO A 84 -6.23 11.63 -10.10
CA PRO A 84 -6.04 10.78 -8.93
C PRO A 84 -4.56 10.49 -8.68
N GLY A 85 -3.79 10.27 -9.76
CA GLY A 85 -2.34 10.04 -9.69
C GLY A 85 -1.58 11.24 -9.12
N HIS A 86 -1.89 12.44 -9.57
CA HIS A 86 -1.28 13.67 -9.05
C HIS A 86 -1.51 13.83 -7.54
N GLN A 87 -2.73 13.58 -7.07
CA GLN A 87 -3.04 13.65 -5.65
C GLN A 87 -2.29 12.56 -4.84
N LEU A 88 -2.13 11.37 -5.40
CA LEU A 88 -1.38 10.30 -4.75
C LEU A 88 0.11 10.61 -4.66
N VAL A 89 0.71 11.19 -5.70
CA VAL A 89 2.11 11.66 -5.68
C VAL A 89 2.34 12.70 -4.59
N LEU A 90 1.44 13.68 -4.44
CA LEU A 90 1.49 14.68 -3.36
C LEU A 90 1.34 14.02 -1.98
N SER A 91 0.44 13.04 -1.86
CA SER A 91 0.26 12.28 -0.62
C SER A 91 1.51 11.48 -0.27
N MET A 92 2.16 10.87 -1.27
CA MET A 92 3.41 10.12 -1.10
C MET A 92 4.52 11.00 -0.54
N GLU A 93 4.68 12.22 -1.02
CA GLU A 93 5.65 13.18 -0.47
C GLU A 93 5.35 13.55 1.00
N THR A 94 4.08 13.66 1.35
CA THR A 94 3.65 13.96 2.73
C THR A 94 3.91 12.76 3.64
N PHE A 95 3.60 11.55 3.19
CA PHE A 95 3.88 10.31 3.92
C PHE A 95 5.39 10.09 4.11
N ASP A 96 6.20 10.36 3.08
CA ASP A 96 7.67 10.27 3.16
C ASP A 96 8.23 11.14 4.29
N LYS A 97 7.75 12.39 4.39
CA LYS A 97 8.13 13.31 5.47
C LYS A 97 7.68 12.79 6.86
N ALA A 98 6.47 12.25 6.96
CA ALA A 98 5.94 11.72 8.21
C ALA A 98 6.69 10.46 8.68
N LEU A 99 7.16 9.62 7.75
CA LEU A 99 7.94 8.42 8.02
C LEU A 99 9.43 8.71 8.31
N GLY A 100 9.96 9.83 7.84
CA GLY A 100 11.37 10.20 8.02
C GLY A 100 11.94 10.01 9.44
N PRO A 101 11.20 10.35 10.52
CA PRO A 101 11.65 10.09 11.89
C PRO A 101 11.89 8.62 12.24
N LEU A 102 11.35 7.66 11.49
CA LEU A 102 11.57 6.21 11.71
C LEU A 102 12.99 5.79 11.33
N LEU A 103 13.70 6.56 10.51
CA LEU A 103 15.04 6.24 9.99
C LEU A 103 15.06 4.91 9.22
N THR A 104 14.04 4.68 8.39
CA THR A 104 13.87 3.48 7.56
C THR A 104 14.05 3.75 6.07
N GLY A 105 14.67 4.88 5.73
CA GLY A 105 14.88 5.31 4.36
C GLY A 105 13.68 6.00 3.73
N ALA A 106 13.76 6.28 2.44
CA ALA A 106 12.73 6.97 1.68
C ALA A 106 11.51 6.09 1.41
N LEU A 107 10.34 6.71 1.28
CA LEU A 107 9.13 6.02 0.83
C LEU A 107 9.26 5.66 -0.66
N MET A 108 9.20 4.37 -0.95
CA MET A 108 9.45 3.82 -2.27
C MET A 108 8.17 3.48 -3.02
N ARG A 109 7.15 2.97 -2.31
CA ARG A 109 5.89 2.52 -2.88
C ARG A 109 4.72 2.86 -1.95
N THR A 110 3.59 3.22 -2.55
CA THR A 110 2.31 3.37 -1.84
C THR A 110 1.25 2.60 -2.61
N VAL A 111 0.54 1.70 -1.92
CA VAL A 111 -0.62 0.98 -2.46
C VAL A 111 -1.85 1.32 -1.65
N VAL A 112 -2.90 1.69 -2.34
CA VAL A 112 -4.20 2.01 -1.72
C VAL A 112 -5.27 1.12 -2.35
N ALA A 113 -6.00 0.39 -1.52
CA ALA A 113 -7.07 -0.48 -1.99
C ALA A 113 -8.42 -0.14 -1.37
N THR A 114 -9.45 -0.40 -2.16
CA THR A 114 -10.86 -0.43 -1.77
C THR A 114 -11.46 -1.76 -2.25
N PRO A 115 -12.66 -2.15 -1.79
CA PRO A 115 -13.31 -3.37 -2.30
C PRO A 115 -13.55 -3.36 -3.83
N THR A 116 -13.59 -2.21 -4.47
CA THR A 116 -13.95 -2.07 -5.91
C THR A 116 -12.87 -1.44 -6.77
N GLY A 117 -11.68 -1.18 -6.24
CA GLY A 117 -10.58 -0.61 -7.01
C GLY A 117 -9.39 -0.21 -6.16
N GLY A 118 -8.37 0.41 -6.78
CA GLY A 118 -7.19 0.84 -6.04
C GLY A 118 -6.24 1.70 -6.86
N LEU A 119 -5.22 2.16 -6.17
CA LEU A 119 -4.16 3.01 -6.70
C LEU A 119 -2.80 2.45 -6.27
N TYR A 120 -1.85 2.57 -7.15
CA TYR A 120 -0.43 2.30 -6.93
C TYR A 120 0.38 3.57 -7.22
N CYS A 121 1.40 3.85 -6.41
CA CYS A 121 2.42 4.86 -6.73
C CYS A 121 3.79 4.30 -6.35
N GLY A 122 4.67 4.14 -7.34
CA GLY A 122 6.05 3.70 -7.15
C GLY A 122 7.04 4.81 -7.51
N ARG A 123 8.05 5.00 -6.66
CA ARG A 123 9.16 5.95 -6.89
C ARG A 123 10.19 5.33 -7.83
N VAL A 124 10.31 5.85 -9.04
CA VAL A 124 11.34 5.46 -10.00
C VAL A 124 12.70 6.04 -9.59
N LYS A 125 12.71 7.33 -9.29
CA LYS A 125 13.80 8.06 -8.61
C LYS A 125 13.22 9.28 -7.91
N GLU A 126 14.06 10.08 -7.30
CA GLU A 126 13.63 11.33 -6.68
C GLU A 126 12.78 12.16 -7.67
N GLN A 127 11.58 12.57 -7.23
CA GLN A 127 10.60 13.34 -8.00
C GLN A 127 10.06 12.65 -9.26
N GLN A 128 10.34 11.38 -9.51
CA GLN A 128 9.77 10.61 -10.61
C GLN A 128 8.97 9.41 -10.11
N HIS A 129 7.72 9.32 -10.56
CA HIS A 129 6.78 8.32 -10.06
C HIS A 129 5.99 7.70 -11.21
N ILE A 130 5.69 6.41 -11.04
CA ILE A 130 4.70 5.69 -11.84
C ILE A 130 3.47 5.50 -10.97
N VAL A 131 2.30 5.84 -11.53
CA VAL A 131 1.02 5.65 -10.87
C VAL A 131 0.14 4.74 -11.70
N GLY A 132 -0.42 3.72 -11.06
CA GLY A 132 -1.44 2.85 -11.65
C GLY A 132 -2.80 3.03 -11.00
N ILE A 133 -3.85 2.84 -11.79
CA ILE A 133 -5.24 2.86 -11.36
C ILE A 133 -5.91 1.57 -11.80
N THR A 134 -6.62 0.91 -10.88
CA THR A 134 -7.55 -0.18 -11.19
C THR A 134 -8.94 0.14 -10.68
N LEU A 135 -9.98 -0.20 -11.44
CA LEU A 135 -11.39 -0.11 -11.04
C LEU A 135 -11.92 -1.49 -10.61
N ARG A 136 -11.04 -2.39 -10.22
CA ARG A 136 -11.35 -3.75 -9.77
C ARG A 136 -10.63 -4.02 -8.47
N GLY A 137 -11.38 -4.34 -7.41
CA GLY A 137 -10.78 -4.66 -6.09
C GLY A 137 -9.91 -5.92 -6.12
N ASP A 138 -10.31 -6.93 -6.89
CA ASP A 138 -9.54 -8.17 -7.13
C ASP A 138 -8.33 -7.96 -8.05
N GLY A 139 -8.22 -6.82 -8.72
CA GLY A 139 -7.12 -6.46 -9.60
C GLY A 139 -6.00 -5.68 -8.92
N VAL A 140 -6.16 -5.26 -7.66
CA VAL A 140 -5.17 -4.41 -6.99
C VAL A 140 -3.83 -5.12 -6.82
N ASP A 141 -3.85 -6.40 -6.39
CA ASP A 141 -2.61 -7.15 -6.18
C ASP A 141 -1.88 -7.40 -7.52
N ALA A 142 -2.61 -7.77 -8.59
CA ALA A 142 -2.02 -7.95 -9.92
C ALA A 142 -1.45 -6.65 -10.52
N MET A 143 -2.11 -5.52 -10.31
CA MET A 143 -1.59 -4.20 -10.68
C MET A 143 -0.33 -3.87 -9.88
N ASP A 144 -0.34 -4.13 -8.58
CA ASP A 144 0.78 -3.88 -7.67
C ASP A 144 2.03 -4.66 -8.11
N ASP A 145 1.90 -5.97 -8.31
CA ASP A 145 2.99 -6.84 -8.78
C ASP A 145 3.57 -6.34 -10.10
N THR A 146 2.71 -6.09 -11.11
CA THR A 146 3.13 -5.63 -12.44
C THR A 146 3.89 -4.30 -12.38
N LEU A 147 3.37 -3.33 -11.63
CA LEU A 147 3.99 -2.01 -11.57
C LEU A 147 5.24 -1.99 -10.70
N ASN A 148 5.33 -2.87 -9.72
CA ASN A 148 6.52 -3.06 -8.92
C ASN A 148 7.68 -3.63 -9.76
N GLU A 149 7.39 -4.64 -10.57
CA GLU A 149 8.33 -5.18 -11.56
C GLU A 149 8.77 -4.10 -12.57
N LEU A 150 7.82 -3.32 -13.10
CA LEU A 150 8.09 -2.23 -14.03
C LEU A 150 9.02 -1.17 -13.42
N VAL A 151 8.74 -0.72 -12.19
CA VAL A 151 9.57 0.28 -11.50
C VAL A 151 10.98 -0.27 -11.28
N THR A 152 11.12 -1.52 -10.86
CA THR A 152 12.41 -2.19 -10.69
C THR A 152 13.16 -2.28 -12.02
N ASP A 153 12.49 -2.70 -13.08
CA ASP A 153 13.06 -2.80 -14.43
C ASP A 153 13.59 -1.46 -14.94
N ILE A 154 12.80 -0.38 -14.79
CA ILE A 154 13.24 0.97 -15.17
C ILE A 154 14.43 1.43 -14.33
N ARG A 155 14.42 1.19 -13.02
CA ARG A 155 15.53 1.57 -12.13
C ARG A 155 16.82 0.87 -12.51
N VAL A 156 16.77 -0.44 -12.73
CA VAL A 156 17.94 -1.26 -13.02
C VAL A 156 18.43 -1.06 -14.46
N HIS A 157 17.56 -1.18 -15.44
CA HIS A 157 17.96 -1.27 -16.84
C HIS A 157 17.95 0.05 -17.60
N VAL A 158 17.11 1.02 -17.19
CA VAL A 158 17.07 2.35 -17.85
C VAL A 158 17.92 3.37 -17.10
N LEU A 159 17.83 3.36 -15.76
CA LEU A 159 18.52 4.36 -14.93
C LEU A 159 19.84 3.86 -14.35
N ASN A 160 20.22 2.60 -14.58
CA ASN A 160 21.45 1.96 -14.07
C ASN A 160 21.62 2.13 -12.55
N ARG A 161 20.51 2.03 -11.79
CA ARG A 161 20.54 2.04 -10.33
C ARG A 161 20.75 0.64 -9.79
N SER A 162 21.28 0.53 -8.57
CA SER A 162 21.24 -0.73 -7.82
C SER A 162 19.79 -1.18 -7.63
N ASP A 163 19.57 -2.48 -7.55
CA ASP A 163 18.28 -3.15 -7.40
C ASP A 163 17.60 -2.91 -6.03
N GLU A 164 17.49 -1.67 -5.60
CA GLU A 164 16.62 -1.34 -4.49
C GLU A 164 15.18 -1.64 -4.91
N ASN A 165 14.71 -2.83 -4.53
CA ASN A 165 13.38 -3.29 -4.87
C ASN A 165 12.33 -2.48 -4.08
N PRO A 166 11.42 -1.74 -4.74
CA PRO A 166 10.39 -0.97 -4.05
C PRO A 166 9.19 -1.84 -3.63
N GLY A 167 9.35 -3.01 -3.10
CA GLY A 167 8.19 -3.79 -2.71
C GLY A 167 8.44 -5.24 -2.37
N GLY A 168 9.65 -5.56 -1.99
CA GLY A 168 10.02 -6.90 -1.58
C GLY A 168 10.19 -7.87 -2.77
N VAL A 169 10.75 -9.02 -2.50
CA VAL A 169 10.88 -10.11 -3.46
C VAL A 169 9.67 -11.02 -3.31
N PRO A 170 8.86 -11.24 -4.37
CA PRO A 170 7.60 -11.98 -4.27
C PRO A 170 7.72 -13.41 -3.76
N ASP A 171 8.87 -14.03 -3.89
CA ASP A 171 9.06 -15.48 -3.73
C ASP A 171 9.89 -15.90 -2.51
N GLN A 172 10.00 -15.07 -1.48
CA GLN A 172 10.62 -15.54 -0.24
C GLN A 172 9.78 -16.65 0.40
N PRO A 173 10.41 -17.75 0.87
CA PRO A 173 9.68 -18.84 1.50
C PRO A 173 8.92 -18.32 2.73
N TYR A 174 7.63 -18.63 2.82
CA TYR A 174 6.84 -18.31 4.00
C TYR A 174 7.23 -19.21 5.17
N HIS A 175 7.73 -18.61 6.23
CA HIS A 175 8.13 -19.33 7.43
C HIS A 175 7.02 -19.29 8.48
N ALA A 176 6.68 -20.47 9.04
CA ALA A 176 5.84 -20.52 10.23
C ALA A 176 6.55 -19.80 11.39
N PRO A 177 5.84 -18.96 12.17
CA PRO A 177 6.46 -18.29 13.31
C PRO A 177 6.92 -19.32 14.33
N ASP A 178 8.17 -19.19 14.75
CA ASP A 178 8.68 -19.90 15.92
C ASP A 178 8.11 -19.24 17.18
N GLY A 179 7.12 -19.86 17.81
CA GLY A 179 6.36 -19.31 18.94
C GLY A 179 7.15 -19.09 20.24
N SER A 180 8.47 -19.23 20.21
CA SER A 180 9.36 -19.17 21.39
C SER A 180 9.85 -17.75 21.73
N GLN A 181 9.41 -16.70 21.03
CA GLN A 181 9.93 -15.34 21.20
C GLN A 181 9.27 -14.57 22.34
N GLU A 182 10.08 -13.78 23.05
CA GLU A 182 9.57 -12.81 24.01
C GLU A 182 9.03 -11.58 23.29
N LEU A 183 7.72 -11.33 23.44
CA LEU A 183 7.05 -10.18 22.86
C LEU A 183 6.85 -9.08 23.89
N HIS A 184 7.18 -7.86 23.50
CA HIS A 184 6.68 -6.69 24.20
C HIS A 184 5.19 -6.51 23.84
N PHE A 185 4.32 -6.45 24.86
CA PHE A 185 2.87 -6.25 24.66
C PHE A 185 2.32 -5.23 25.65
N THR A 186 1.54 -4.27 25.11
CA THR A 186 0.87 -3.24 25.92
C THR A 186 -0.58 -3.12 25.46
N ALA A 187 -1.51 -3.11 26.41
CA ALA A 187 -2.93 -2.85 26.16
C ALA A 187 -3.34 -1.47 26.67
N GLY A 188 -4.25 -0.82 25.94
CA GLY A 188 -4.88 0.43 26.36
C GLY A 188 -5.94 0.18 27.44
N SER A 189 -6.20 1.18 28.26
CA SER A 189 -7.16 1.10 29.38
C SER A 189 -8.63 0.93 28.98
N ARG A 190 -8.95 1.02 27.68
CA ARG A 190 -10.32 0.93 27.13
C ARG A 190 -10.72 -0.48 26.69
N VAL A 191 -9.79 -1.42 26.72
CA VAL A 191 -10.00 -2.81 26.30
C VAL A 191 -10.21 -3.68 27.53
N ASP A 192 -11.22 -4.54 27.49
CA ASP A 192 -11.50 -5.47 28.60
C ASP A 192 -10.48 -6.61 28.64
N GLU A 193 -10.27 -7.17 29.83
CA GLU A 193 -9.30 -8.25 30.07
C GLU A 193 -9.47 -9.47 29.15
N PRO A 194 -10.69 -9.97 28.86
CA PRO A 194 -10.86 -11.10 27.94
C PRO A 194 -10.41 -10.76 26.51
N MET A 195 -10.66 -9.56 26.03
CA MET A 195 -10.19 -9.11 24.73
C MET A 195 -8.67 -8.94 24.71
N VAL A 196 -8.09 -8.36 25.76
CA VAL A 196 -6.62 -8.24 25.93
C VAL A 196 -5.95 -9.61 25.86
N ALA A 197 -6.49 -10.62 26.55
CA ALA A 197 -5.94 -11.98 26.51
C ALA A 197 -6.00 -12.60 25.10
N ARG A 198 -7.11 -12.41 24.38
CA ARG A 198 -7.27 -12.89 23.00
C ARG A 198 -6.29 -12.21 22.05
N LEU A 199 -6.17 -10.88 22.11
CA LEU A 199 -5.26 -10.12 21.26
C LEU A 199 -3.81 -10.47 21.56
N ARG A 200 -3.43 -10.63 22.83
CA ARG A 200 -2.08 -11.09 23.21
C ARG A 200 -1.77 -12.45 22.62
N GLY A 201 -2.68 -13.41 22.70
CA GLY A 201 -2.51 -14.75 22.12
C GLY A 201 -2.40 -14.69 20.59
N LEU A 202 -3.17 -13.82 19.94
CA LEU A 202 -3.10 -13.61 18.49
C LEU A 202 -1.75 -13.00 18.08
N TRP A 203 -1.31 -11.93 18.75
CA TRP A 203 0.00 -11.29 18.49
C TRP A 203 1.14 -12.29 18.70
N GLN A 204 1.05 -13.13 19.73
CA GLN A 204 2.08 -14.13 20.04
C GLN A 204 2.22 -15.20 18.96
N ARG A 205 1.15 -15.51 18.23
CA ARG A 205 1.21 -16.46 17.11
C ARG A 205 1.76 -15.85 15.81
N HIS A 206 1.57 -14.56 15.60
CA HIS A 206 1.88 -13.94 14.31
C HIS A 206 3.08 -13.01 14.30
N LEU A 207 3.38 -12.32 15.41
CA LEU A 207 4.58 -11.49 15.51
C LEU A 207 5.84 -12.36 15.55
N ASN A 208 6.85 -11.96 14.82
CA ASN A 208 8.14 -12.65 14.80
C ASN A 208 9.25 -11.69 14.30
N PRO A 209 10.54 -12.04 14.52
CA PRO A 209 11.65 -11.18 14.11
C PRO A 209 11.98 -11.25 12.61
N VAL A 210 11.32 -12.11 11.83
CA VAL A 210 11.63 -12.31 10.40
C VAL A 210 10.80 -11.36 9.53
N ASP A 211 9.48 -11.51 9.53
CA ASP A 211 8.59 -10.82 8.61
C ASP A 211 7.70 -9.74 9.26
N LEU A 212 7.02 -10.01 10.35
CA LEU A 212 6.09 -9.07 10.98
C LEU A 212 6.54 -8.73 12.40
N GLN A 213 7.25 -7.61 12.56
CA GLN A 213 7.87 -7.27 13.83
C GLN A 213 7.02 -6.40 14.74
N TYR A 214 5.95 -5.78 14.24
CA TYR A 214 5.09 -4.90 15.02
C TYR A 214 3.64 -5.02 14.58
N LEU A 215 2.73 -5.04 15.54
CA LEU A 215 1.28 -4.98 15.34
C LEU A 215 0.63 -4.04 16.35
N ALA A 216 -0.22 -3.16 15.88
CA ALA A 216 -1.05 -2.31 16.70
C ALA A 216 -2.50 -2.36 16.23
N TYR A 217 -3.44 -2.45 17.15
CA TYR A 217 -4.85 -2.39 16.89
C TYR A 217 -5.42 -1.07 17.41
N TYR A 218 -6.13 -0.37 16.54
CA TYR A 218 -6.77 0.90 16.83
C TYR A 218 -8.29 0.78 16.76
N GLU A 219 -8.97 1.41 17.73
CA GLU A 219 -10.42 1.58 17.76
C GLU A 219 -10.75 3.06 17.77
N ASN A 220 -11.46 3.51 16.74
CA ASN A 220 -11.79 4.92 16.57
C ASN A 220 -10.56 5.83 16.72
N TRP A 221 -9.46 5.47 16.08
CA TRP A 221 -8.16 6.16 16.14
C TRP A 221 -7.48 6.14 17.53
N HIS A 222 -7.97 5.37 18.47
CA HIS A 222 -7.30 5.17 19.76
C HIS A 222 -6.60 3.83 19.79
N LEU A 223 -5.36 3.83 20.24
CA LEU A 223 -4.59 2.60 20.40
C LEU A 223 -5.26 1.68 21.43
N ALA A 224 -5.74 0.54 20.98
CA ALA A 224 -6.37 -0.48 21.81
C ALA A 224 -5.33 -1.45 22.38
N CYS A 225 -4.42 -1.95 21.54
CA CYS A 225 -3.27 -2.73 21.97
C CYS A 225 -2.13 -2.63 20.97
N VAL A 226 -0.93 -2.91 21.42
CA VAL A 226 0.28 -2.99 20.60
C VAL A 226 1.17 -4.11 21.09
N GLY A 227 1.83 -4.78 20.15
CA GLY A 227 2.89 -5.75 20.44
C GLY A 227 4.00 -5.67 19.39
N ASP A 228 5.19 -6.06 19.79
CA ASP A 228 6.35 -6.10 18.90
C ASP A 228 7.40 -7.11 19.35
N ALA A 229 8.27 -7.47 18.41
CA ALA A 229 9.43 -8.33 18.62
C ALA A 229 10.75 -7.54 18.61
N PHE A 230 10.74 -6.22 18.89
CA PHE A 230 11.89 -5.35 18.71
C PHE A 230 13.06 -5.62 19.68
N ASP A 231 12.81 -6.33 20.78
CA ASP A 231 13.85 -6.72 21.73
C ASP A 231 14.53 -8.06 21.35
N ASP A 232 14.10 -8.72 20.26
CA ASP A 232 14.71 -9.94 19.76
C ASP A 232 16.13 -9.69 19.24
N SER A 233 17.10 -10.48 19.71
CA SER A 233 18.52 -10.32 19.36
C SER A 233 18.80 -10.50 17.86
N ARG A 234 17.96 -11.27 17.13
CA ARG A 234 18.09 -11.54 15.68
C ARG A 234 17.96 -10.28 14.85
N ILE A 235 17.18 -9.30 15.31
CA ILE A 235 16.97 -8.02 14.60
C ILE A 235 17.74 -6.85 15.23
N GLY A 236 18.63 -7.12 16.19
CA GLY A 236 19.40 -6.08 16.89
C GLY A 236 20.17 -5.13 15.96
N LYS A 237 20.64 -5.63 14.79
CA LYS A 237 21.34 -4.80 13.78
C LYS A 237 20.47 -3.67 13.23
N ARG A 238 19.14 -3.85 13.17
CA ARG A 238 18.19 -2.82 12.67
C ARG A 238 17.91 -1.71 13.69
N PHE A 239 18.50 -1.84 14.89
CA PHE A 239 18.35 -0.89 16.00
C PHE A 239 19.66 -0.15 16.35
N LEU A 240 20.67 -0.20 15.48
CA LEU A 240 21.94 0.49 15.72
C LEU A 240 21.78 2.01 15.84
N ASN A 241 20.87 2.57 15.04
CA ASN A 241 20.64 4.02 14.97
C ASN A 241 19.45 4.52 15.82
N ILE A 242 18.62 3.61 16.32
CA ILE A 242 17.43 3.95 17.09
C ILE A 242 17.11 2.84 18.11
N LYS A 243 16.91 3.23 19.36
CA LYS A 243 16.54 2.23 20.42
C LYS A 243 15.13 1.67 20.16
N PRO A 244 14.86 0.37 20.49
CA PRO A 244 13.52 -0.24 20.39
C PRO A 244 12.42 0.60 21.04
N SER A 245 12.63 1.12 22.23
CA SER A 245 11.66 1.97 22.92
C SER A 245 11.36 3.28 22.22
N ALA A 246 12.33 3.88 21.54
CA ALA A 246 12.14 5.08 20.74
C ALA A 246 11.38 4.76 19.43
N ARG A 247 11.71 3.64 18.77
CA ARG A 247 11.00 3.19 17.56
C ARG A 247 9.52 2.86 17.85
N ARG A 248 9.22 2.18 18.98
CA ARG A 248 7.84 1.95 19.47
C ARG A 248 7.03 3.24 19.57
N ARG A 249 7.62 4.26 20.17
CA ARG A 249 6.97 5.58 20.30
C ARG A 249 6.71 6.21 18.95
N LYS A 250 7.71 6.21 18.05
CA LYS A 250 7.59 6.80 16.72
C LYS A 250 6.51 6.13 15.87
N TYR A 251 6.34 4.81 15.90
CA TYR A 251 5.24 4.15 15.16
C TYR A 251 3.86 4.56 15.68
N ARG A 252 3.70 4.82 16.96
CA ARG A 252 2.46 5.38 17.52
C ARG A 252 2.24 6.81 17.04
N ASP A 253 3.28 7.63 17.09
CA ASP A 253 3.23 9.03 16.65
C ASP A 253 2.91 9.13 15.15
N VAL A 254 3.47 8.24 14.32
CA VAL A 254 3.20 8.17 12.88
C VAL A 254 1.72 7.87 12.61
N ALA A 255 1.11 6.93 13.30
CA ALA A 255 -0.31 6.63 13.10
C ALA A 255 -1.22 7.84 13.40
N ASP A 256 -0.88 8.64 14.41
CA ASP A 256 -1.59 9.87 14.74
C ASP A 256 -1.33 10.97 13.71
N GLN A 257 -0.09 11.14 13.25
CA GLN A 257 0.31 12.15 12.25
C GLN A 257 -0.33 11.88 10.88
N LEU A 258 -0.40 10.63 10.46
CA LEU A 258 -0.98 10.25 9.16
C LEU A 258 -2.50 10.34 9.12
N ARG A 259 -3.17 10.58 10.24
CA ARG A 259 -4.64 10.58 10.32
C ARG A 259 -5.30 11.53 9.33
N ASP A 260 -4.82 12.77 9.28
CA ASP A 260 -5.40 13.79 8.39
C ASP A 260 -5.03 13.56 6.93
N ASP A 261 -3.84 13.02 6.68
CA ASP A 261 -3.38 12.65 5.33
C ASP A 261 -4.15 11.46 4.79
N ILE A 262 -4.43 10.46 5.63
CA ILE A 262 -5.29 9.32 5.30
C ILE A 262 -6.74 9.79 5.03
N ALA A 263 -7.24 10.78 5.77
CA ALA A 263 -8.56 11.34 5.50
C ALA A 263 -8.61 12.03 4.12
N ARG A 264 -7.61 12.84 3.78
CA ARG A 264 -7.48 13.47 2.45
C ARG A 264 -7.36 12.43 1.32
N LEU A 265 -6.57 11.37 1.55
CA LEU A 265 -6.44 10.27 0.61
C LEU A 265 -7.77 9.56 0.35
N ARG A 266 -8.60 9.39 1.38
CA ARG A 266 -9.96 8.82 1.24
C ARG A 266 -10.87 9.67 0.38
N ASP A 267 -10.83 10.98 0.56
CA ASP A 267 -11.65 11.91 -0.24
C ASP A 267 -11.24 11.85 -1.72
N MET A 268 -9.95 11.75 -1.99
CA MET A 268 -9.42 11.58 -3.34
C MET A 268 -9.84 10.25 -3.98
N LEU A 269 -9.85 9.17 -3.20
CA LEU A 269 -10.26 7.84 -3.69
C LEU A 269 -11.69 7.80 -4.23
N GLN A 270 -12.57 8.74 -3.87
CA GLN A 270 -13.91 8.83 -4.42
C GLN A 270 -13.93 9.06 -5.95
N LEU A 271 -12.82 9.50 -6.53
CA LEU A 271 -12.64 9.59 -7.99
C LEU A 271 -12.45 8.20 -8.64
N VAL A 272 -12.04 7.19 -7.87
CA VAL A 272 -11.74 5.83 -8.35
C VAL A 272 -12.75 4.82 -7.82
N SER A 273 -13.18 4.97 -6.56
CA SER A 273 -14.10 4.05 -5.89
C SER A 273 -15.00 4.79 -4.91
N ARG A 274 -16.28 4.39 -4.86
CA ARG A 274 -17.22 4.89 -3.84
C ARG A 274 -17.12 4.12 -2.53
N GLU A 275 -16.45 2.98 -2.54
CA GLU A 275 -16.26 2.16 -1.36
C GLU A 275 -15.13 2.70 -0.47
N PRO A 276 -15.24 2.50 0.85
CA PRO A 276 -14.21 2.97 1.77
C PRO A 276 -12.88 2.23 1.54
N MET A 277 -11.78 2.94 1.75
CA MET A 277 -10.44 2.35 1.75
C MET A 277 -10.36 1.24 2.81
N ASN A 278 -9.84 0.09 2.41
CA ASN A 278 -9.64 -1.07 3.28
C ASN A 278 -8.16 -1.43 3.51
N ARG A 279 -7.25 -0.93 2.66
CA ARG A 279 -5.81 -1.18 2.76
C ARG A 279 -5.02 0.05 2.32
N LEU A 280 -3.94 0.34 3.08
CA LEU A 280 -2.87 1.26 2.70
C LEU A 280 -1.54 0.60 3.03
N VAL A 281 -0.65 0.50 2.06
CA VAL A 281 0.72 0.01 2.21
C VAL A 281 1.68 1.15 1.92
N LEU A 282 2.66 1.34 2.79
CA LEU A 282 3.71 2.35 2.68
C LEU A 282 5.06 1.63 2.79
N ASP A 283 5.66 1.30 1.65
CA ASP A 283 6.97 0.68 1.61
C ASP A 283 8.07 1.73 1.63
N VAL A 284 9.01 1.52 2.52
CA VAL A 284 10.24 2.31 2.66
C VAL A 284 11.45 1.45 2.29
N GLU A 285 12.62 2.05 2.13
CA GLU A 285 13.85 1.32 1.76
C GLU A 285 14.18 0.15 2.70
N GLU A 286 13.82 0.22 3.99
CA GLU A 286 14.12 -0.81 4.99
C GLU A 286 12.89 -1.61 5.45
N GLY A 287 11.81 -1.66 4.68
CA GLY A 287 10.62 -2.43 5.06
C GLY A 287 9.30 -1.75 4.70
N ALA A 288 8.23 -2.00 5.46
CA ALA A 288 6.92 -1.44 5.18
C ALA A 288 6.06 -1.17 6.42
N VAL A 289 5.13 -0.23 6.28
CA VAL A 289 4.05 0.04 7.24
C VAL A 289 2.71 -0.23 6.55
N TYR A 290 1.87 -1.02 7.17
CA TYR A 290 0.57 -1.45 6.67
C TYR A 290 -0.55 -0.89 7.52
N PHE A 291 -1.61 -0.43 6.89
CA PHE A 291 -2.87 -0.09 7.55
C PHE A 291 -3.98 -0.89 6.90
N HIS A 292 -4.67 -1.71 7.66
CA HIS A 292 -5.81 -2.48 7.21
C HIS A 292 -7.04 -2.13 8.04
N TRP A 293 -8.06 -1.58 7.40
CA TRP A 293 -9.33 -1.25 8.03
C TRP A 293 -10.20 -2.48 8.19
N LEU A 294 -10.89 -2.56 9.31
CA LEU A 294 -11.72 -3.72 9.62
C LEU A 294 -13.02 -3.68 8.81
N PRO A 295 -13.44 -4.81 8.19
CA PRO A 295 -14.69 -4.91 7.47
C PRO A 295 -15.89 -4.58 8.39
N GLY A 296 -16.74 -3.63 7.99
CA GLY A 296 -17.88 -3.19 8.79
C GLY A 296 -17.51 -2.37 10.04
N GLY A 297 -16.21 -2.11 10.27
CA GLY A 297 -15.73 -1.22 11.32
C GLY A 297 -15.97 0.26 11.02
N ARG A 298 -15.69 1.10 12.01
CA ARG A 298 -15.67 2.56 11.82
C ARG A 298 -14.43 2.97 11.03
N SER A 299 -14.44 4.16 10.48
CA SER A 299 -13.29 4.71 9.74
C SER A 299 -12.00 4.81 10.55
N GLY A 300 -12.05 4.68 11.86
CA GLY A 300 -10.91 4.68 12.77
C GLY A 300 -10.59 3.29 13.36
N ASP A 301 -11.22 2.22 12.89
CA ASP A 301 -10.97 0.85 13.36
C ASP A 301 -10.06 0.14 12.37
N PHE A 302 -8.79 -0.02 12.72
CA PHE A 302 -7.79 -0.61 11.82
C PHE A 302 -6.67 -1.33 12.59
N VAL A 303 -5.95 -2.17 11.88
CA VAL A 303 -4.68 -2.77 12.33
C VAL A 303 -3.55 -2.10 11.59
N CYS A 304 -2.50 -1.73 12.31
CA CYS A 304 -1.23 -1.28 11.76
C CYS A 304 -0.20 -2.40 11.95
N GLY A 305 0.42 -2.86 10.86
CA GLY A 305 1.52 -3.82 10.87
C GLY A 305 2.81 -3.16 10.39
N VAL A 306 3.97 -3.70 10.81
CA VAL A 306 5.27 -3.23 10.32
C VAL A 306 6.19 -4.40 10.09
N THR A 307 6.85 -4.39 8.93
CA THR A 307 8.07 -5.14 8.69
C THR A 307 9.27 -4.20 8.64
N LEU A 308 10.40 -4.67 9.18
CA LEU A 308 11.69 -3.98 9.13
C LEU A 308 12.62 -4.60 8.07
N ASP A 309 12.07 -5.40 7.18
CA ASP A 309 12.81 -6.05 6.11
C ASP A 309 12.10 -5.90 4.77
N GLN A 310 12.80 -5.25 3.83
CA GLN A 310 12.32 -5.06 2.45
C GLN A 310 12.04 -6.39 1.75
N HIS A 311 12.84 -7.42 2.01
CA HIS A 311 12.67 -8.75 1.40
C HIS A 311 11.51 -9.54 1.98
N GLU A 312 10.97 -9.14 3.12
CA GLU A 312 9.88 -9.81 3.81
C GLU A 312 8.52 -9.08 3.68
N VAL A 313 8.45 -8.05 2.85
CA VAL A 313 7.24 -7.23 2.67
C VAL A 313 6.03 -8.08 2.27
N GLY A 314 6.17 -8.96 1.29
CA GLY A 314 5.09 -9.86 0.85
C GLY A 314 4.66 -10.85 1.93
N ASN A 315 5.61 -11.42 2.67
CA ASN A 315 5.34 -12.35 3.77
C ASN A 315 4.65 -11.65 4.95
N ALA A 316 5.11 -10.46 5.31
CA ALA A 316 4.50 -9.62 6.34
C ALA A 316 3.03 -9.29 6.02
N GLU A 317 2.75 -8.92 4.78
CA GLU A 317 1.38 -8.63 4.34
C GLU A 317 0.49 -9.87 4.37
N ARG A 318 1.00 -11.02 3.92
CA ARG A 318 0.29 -12.30 3.99
C ARG A 318 -0.07 -12.63 5.44
N ARG A 319 0.90 -12.53 6.35
CA ARG A 319 0.70 -12.78 7.78
C ARG A 319 -0.29 -11.79 8.41
N LEU A 320 -0.25 -10.53 8.00
CA LEU A 320 -1.21 -9.54 8.46
C LEU A 320 -2.65 -9.87 8.00
N ARG A 321 -2.83 -10.40 6.79
CA ARG A 321 -4.14 -10.90 6.32
C ARG A 321 -4.64 -12.09 7.16
N GLU A 322 -3.75 -12.97 7.61
CA GLU A 322 -4.09 -14.06 8.55
C GLU A 322 -4.55 -13.49 9.90
N VAL A 323 -3.80 -12.54 10.47
CA VAL A 323 -4.20 -11.81 11.70
C VAL A 323 -5.60 -11.24 11.57
N LEU A 324 -5.89 -10.55 10.46
CA LEU A 324 -7.19 -9.95 10.21
C LEU A 324 -8.33 -10.97 10.13
N SER A 325 -8.05 -12.16 9.60
CA SER A 325 -9.05 -13.25 9.51
C SER A 325 -9.39 -13.84 10.88
N GLU A 326 -8.44 -13.83 11.82
CA GLU A 326 -8.59 -14.36 13.18
C GLU A 326 -9.02 -13.29 14.21
N LEU A 327 -9.00 -12.02 13.82
CA LEU A 327 -9.36 -10.92 14.73
C LEU A 327 -10.81 -11.07 15.24
N PRO A 328 -11.05 -10.95 16.55
CA PRO A 328 -12.39 -11.05 17.10
C PRO A 328 -13.32 -9.99 16.48
N ARG A 329 -14.32 -10.43 15.75
CA ARG A 329 -15.34 -9.51 15.21
C ARG A 329 -16.16 -8.97 16.37
N LYS A 330 -16.19 -7.65 16.53
CA LYS A 330 -17.14 -7.02 17.45
C LYS A 330 -18.56 -7.27 16.92
N VAL A 331 -19.40 -7.90 17.73
CA VAL A 331 -20.84 -7.92 17.47
C VAL A 331 -21.30 -6.46 17.50
N PRO A 332 -21.97 -5.96 16.44
CA PRO A 332 -22.47 -4.59 16.44
C PRO A 332 -23.36 -4.40 17.66
N ARG A 333 -23.03 -3.47 18.56
CA ARG A 333 -23.96 -3.11 19.63
C ARG A 333 -25.21 -2.56 18.97
N PRO A 334 -26.43 -3.08 19.31
CA PRO A 334 -27.64 -2.52 18.77
C PRO A 334 -27.64 -1.02 19.05
N ARG A 335 -27.95 -0.21 18.05
CA ARG A 335 -28.09 1.24 18.22
C ARG A 335 -29.11 1.44 19.33
N SER A 336 -28.68 2.00 20.46
CA SER A 336 -29.64 2.43 21.48
C SER A 336 -30.56 3.44 20.82
N VAL A 337 -31.80 3.02 20.58
CA VAL A 337 -32.88 3.91 20.19
C VAL A 337 -33.02 4.87 21.36
N ARG A 338 -32.54 6.11 21.18
CA ARG A 338 -32.90 7.18 22.12
C ARG A 338 -34.39 7.51 21.85
N TRP A 339 -35.22 7.15 22.77
CA TRP A 339 -36.59 7.61 22.86
C TRP A 339 -36.63 9.10 23.23
#